data_33e22a55d9911c36bdb3c16d3629c8e1
#
_entry.id   33e22a55d9911c36bdb3c16d3629c8e1
#
_cell.length_a   1.000
_cell.length_b   1.000
_cell.length_c   1.000
_cell.angle_alpha   90.00
_cell.angle_beta   90.00
_cell.angle_gamma   90.00
#
_symmetry.space_group_name_H-M   'P 1'
#
loop_
_entity.id
_entity.type
_entity.pdbx_description
1 polymer ?
#
loop_
_entity_poly.entity_id
_entity_poly.type
_entity_poly.pdbx_seq_one_letter_code
_entity_poly.pdbx_strand_id
1 'polypeptide(L)'
;MKRAVSLLLSAALLLGLLSACREPAPAGSSPARKTDWTAANLCEIAFQFSGFEESNEFEHLYINHDRERLAVYIENAYGLEEPWEDAAVSRATGASAFEVAVLRMADSDSAVRAATALMSYTFTRQGDFAGYAPAEADMVANGGILQEGPFVALFICPDPDGARAAVEAALNGRTPEPAASTGTPAPEPTVEADPTYGSRVEYVQPGEDDMSLYDTSAIRSAWEKGDPAGLSEYDRDIYDQAKQVLDKVLKNGMNDYEKEVAVYSWIVQNVNYDWTHQDRMAVTPRESFTPYGGLVNHTAVCLGYAATFQLLMDLAGVECITVVGAAHRSSSDHGWNMVRLGGNWYCVDVTWDANMREMTGYGRQENWGYFNVTSDYMANSDHQWDYVNIPEAVTEGNGRA
;
A
#
# COMPACT_ATOMS: atom_id res chain seq x y z
N MET A 1 15.73 72.44 57.89
CA MET A 1 17.07 71.85 58.09
C MET A 1 17.35 70.88 57.02
N LYS A 2 18.39 71.10 56.19
CA LYS A 2 19.25 70.11 55.51
C LYS A 2 18.54 69.13 54.56
N ARG A 3 18.71 69.25 53.39
CA ARG A 3 19.65 69.19 52.23
C ARG A 3 19.01 68.32 51.17
N ALA A 4 18.54 68.92 50.12
CA ALA A 4 18.34 68.32 48.84
C ALA A 4 19.24 69.05 47.85
N VAL A 5 20.30 68.37 47.43
CA VAL A 5 21.16 68.80 46.34
C VAL A 5 21.70 67.59 45.63
N SER A 6 21.62 67.67 44.31
CA SER A 6 22.39 66.85 43.34
C SER A 6 21.99 65.49 43.04
N LEU A 7 21.30 65.37 41.96
CA LEU A 7 21.30 64.14 41.11
C LEU A 7 20.77 64.52 39.71
N LEU A 8 21.49 65.36 39.02
CA LEU A 8 21.28 65.75 37.61
C LEU A 8 22.61 65.87 36.91
N LEU A 9 23.43 64.80 36.89
CA LEU A 9 24.61 64.71 35.99
C LEU A 9 25.15 63.27 36.03
N SER A 10 24.41 62.28 35.51
CA SER A 10 24.94 60.94 35.25
C SER A 10 24.09 60.21 34.24
N ALA A 11 23.35 60.89 33.36
CA ALA A 11 22.51 60.28 32.36
C ALA A 11 23.08 60.28 30.92
N ALA A 12 24.40 60.65 30.78
CA ALA A 12 24.98 60.83 29.44
C ALA A 12 26.20 59.91 29.13
N LEU A 13 26.52 58.92 29.93
CA LEU A 13 27.70 58.07 29.69
C LEU A 13 27.44 56.57 29.80
N LEU A 14 26.20 56.09 29.58
CA LEU A 14 25.83 54.67 29.60
C LEU A 14 25.17 54.19 28.31
N LEU A 15 25.33 54.90 27.21
CA LEU A 15 24.81 54.54 25.86
C LEU A 15 25.91 54.01 24.92
N GLY A 16 27.06 53.61 25.43
CA GLY A 16 28.20 53.23 24.61
C GLY A 16 28.76 51.82 24.79
N LEU A 17 28.16 50.96 25.62
CA LEU A 17 28.71 49.61 25.91
C LEU A 17 27.68 48.47 25.96
N LEU A 18 26.59 48.54 25.17
CA LEU A 18 25.65 47.44 24.97
C LEU A 18 25.74 46.84 23.57
N SER A 19 26.93 46.86 22.97
CA SER A 19 27.17 46.31 21.65
C SER A 19 28.20 45.17 21.64
N ALA A 20 28.22 44.33 22.64
CA ALA A 20 29.07 43.13 22.58
C ALA A 20 28.64 42.11 23.63
N CYS A 21 27.52 41.50 23.53
CA CYS A 21 27.18 40.14 23.99
C CYS A 21 25.83 39.79 23.40
N ARG A 22 25.77 39.67 22.08
CA ARG A 22 24.76 38.85 21.45
C ARG A 22 25.29 37.44 21.63
N GLU A 23 24.73 36.67 22.58
CA GLU A 23 24.90 35.22 22.60
C GLU A 23 24.61 34.75 21.17
N PRO A 24 25.47 33.90 20.57
CA PRO A 24 25.10 33.25 19.32
C PRO A 24 23.80 32.48 19.61
N ALA A 25 22.79 32.76 18.82
CA ALA A 25 21.60 31.87 18.78
C ALA A 25 22.11 30.44 18.79
N PRO A 26 21.46 29.51 19.55
CA PRO A 26 21.86 28.12 19.51
C PRO A 26 21.94 27.74 18.04
N ALA A 27 23.08 27.23 17.64
CA ALA A 27 23.29 26.73 16.28
C ALA A 27 22.11 25.84 15.98
N GLY A 28 21.35 26.19 14.96
CA GLY A 28 20.21 25.39 14.55
C GLY A 28 20.68 23.95 14.51
N SER A 29 19.97 23.07 15.21
CA SER A 29 20.23 21.64 15.19
C SER A 29 20.38 21.24 13.73
N SER A 30 21.55 20.75 13.35
CA SER A 30 21.73 20.14 12.04
C SER A 30 20.60 19.10 11.87
N PRO A 31 19.94 19.04 10.73
CA PRO A 31 18.89 18.03 10.53
C PRO A 31 19.48 16.67 10.88
N ALA A 32 18.77 15.91 11.70
CA ALA A 32 19.18 14.57 12.11
C ALA A 32 19.48 13.74 10.86
N ARG A 33 20.54 12.95 10.91
CA ARG A 33 20.85 12.06 9.81
C ARG A 33 19.76 10.95 9.76
N LYS A 34 19.47 10.46 8.55
CA LYS A 34 18.49 9.37 8.32
C LYS A 34 18.63 8.17 9.28
N THR A 35 19.83 7.93 9.81
CA THR A 35 20.17 6.86 10.76
C THR A 35 19.90 7.20 12.24
N ASP A 36 19.57 8.44 12.54
CA ASP A 36 19.43 8.92 13.92
C ASP A 36 17.96 8.90 14.41
N TRP A 37 17.01 8.57 13.52
CA TRP A 37 15.60 8.48 13.86
C TRP A 37 15.26 7.20 14.62
N THR A 38 14.47 7.34 15.69
CA THR A 38 13.84 6.22 16.39
C THR A 38 12.40 6.09 15.96
N ALA A 39 11.82 4.89 16.11
CA ALA A 39 10.41 4.66 15.86
C ALA A 39 9.54 5.56 16.75
N ALA A 40 9.94 5.78 18.01
CA ALA A 40 9.24 6.66 18.94
C ALA A 40 9.17 8.11 18.44
N ASN A 41 10.29 8.68 17.97
CA ASN A 41 10.30 10.05 17.46
C ASN A 41 9.43 10.22 16.21
N LEU A 42 9.48 9.25 15.29
CA LEU A 42 8.67 9.29 14.07
C LEU A 42 7.18 9.07 14.37
N CYS A 43 6.85 8.19 15.32
CA CYS A 43 5.48 7.97 15.77
C CYS A 43 4.89 9.22 16.45
N GLU A 44 5.69 9.91 17.26
CA GLU A 44 5.29 11.18 17.88
C GLU A 44 5.03 12.26 16.81
N ILE A 45 5.90 12.37 15.80
CA ILE A 45 5.68 13.26 14.65
C ILE A 45 4.38 12.88 13.93
N ALA A 46 4.20 11.61 13.58
CA ALA A 46 2.97 11.14 12.96
C ALA A 46 1.73 11.50 13.78
N PHE A 47 1.76 11.27 15.09
CA PHE A 47 0.66 11.59 16.01
C PHE A 47 0.36 13.10 16.01
N GLN A 48 1.36 13.96 16.08
CA GLN A 48 1.18 15.42 16.07
C GLN A 48 0.51 15.94 14.80
N PHE A 49 0.71 15.27 13.66
CA PHE A 49 0.16 15.67 12.36
C PHE A 49 -1.04 14.81 11.92
N SER A 50 -1.57 13.99 12.80
CA SER A 50 -2.64 13.03 12.51
C SER A 50 -4.05 13.61 12.49
N GLY A 51 -4.22 14.87 12.90
CA GLY A 51 -5.55 15.47 13.08
C GLY A 51 -6.34 14.87 14.25
N PHE A 52 -5.67 14.29 15.26
CA PHE A 52 -6.33 13.67 16.41
C PHE A 52 -7.21 14.67 17.19
N GLU A 53 -8.28 14.15 17.79
CA GLU A 53 -9.14 14.93 18.68
C GLU A 53 -8.68 14.75 20.13
N GLU A 54 -8.52 15.87 20.84
CA GLU A 54 -8.10 15.88 22.27
C GLU A 54 -9.11 15.18 23.20
N SER A 55 -10.35 14.97 22.74
CA SER A 55 -11.39 14.24 23.47
C SER A 55 -11.15 12.74 23.55
N ASN A 56 -10.30 12.18 22.70
CA ASN A 56 -9.99 10.77 22.71
C ASN A 56 -8.93 10.44 23.78
N GLU A 57 -9.08 9.27 24.39
CA GLU A 57 -8.04 8.71 25.25
C GLU A 57 -7.09 7.86 24.38
N PHE A 58 -5.78 8.07 24.56
CA PHE A 58 -4.75 7.39 23.80
C PHE A 58 -3.82 6.57 24.66
N GLU A 59 -3.42 5.43 24.16
CA GLU A 59 -2.32 4.63 24.68
C GLU A 59 -1.10 4.78 23.77
N HIS A 60 0.06 5.07 24.36
CA HIS A 60 1.33 5.18 23.65
C HIS A 60 2.27 4.07 24.14
N LEU A 61 2.63 3.16 23.24
CA LEU A 61 3.54 2.07 23.50
C LEU A 61 4.89 2.35 22.83
N TYR A 62 5.95 2.44 23.62
CA TYR A 62 7.31 2.69 23.14
C TYR A 62 8.27 1.61 23.63
N ILE A 63 9.23 1.20 22.79
CA ILE A 63 10.18 0.11 23.10
C ILE A 63 10.91 0.29 24.45
N ASN A 64 11.23 1.52 24.83
CA ASN A 64 12.02 1.82 26.03
C ASN A 64 11.27 1.54 27.34
N HIS A 65 9.95 1.52 27.31
CA HIS A 65 9.11 1.39 28.50
C HIS A 65 8.15 0.19 28.45
N ASP A 66 7.74 -0.22 27.24
CA ASP A 66 6.64 -1.15 27.04
C ASP A 66 7.01 -2.30 26.11
N ARG A 67 8.28 -2.69 26.03
CA ARG A 67 8.77 -3.69 25.06
C ARG A 67 7.95 -4.99 25.03
N GLU A 68 7.59 -5.54 26.18
CA GLU A 68 6.81 -6.78 26.25
C GLU A 68 5.38 -6.58 25.73
N ARG A 69 4.71 -5.48 26.12
CA ARG A 69 3.36 -5.16 25.65
C ARG A 69 3.36 -4.84 24.15
N LEU A 70 4.37 -4.12 23.70
CA LEU A 70 4.55 -3.76 22.31
C LEU A 70 4.77 -5.00 21.44
N ALA A 71 5.62 -5.94 21.89
CA ALA A 71 5.86 -7.20 21.18
C ALA A 71 4.58 -8.03 21.06
N VAL A 72 3.84 -8.19 22.18
CA VAL A 72 2.55 -8.90 22.19
C VAL A 72 1.52 -8.22 21.27
N TYR A 73 1.52 -6.88 21.24
CA TYR A 73 0.61 -6.14 20.38
C TYR A 73 0.95 -6.32 18.89
N ILE A 74 2.22 -6.16 18.52
CA ILE A 74 2.70 -6.30 17.12
C ILE A 74 2.44 -7.74 16.62
N GLU A 75 2.72 -8.75 17.42
CA GLU A 75 2.46 -10.15 17.08
C GLU A 75 0.97 -10.42 16.90
N ASN A 76 0.13 -10.01 17.86
CA ASN A 76 -1.29 -10.35 17.83
C ASN A 76 -2.12 -9.48 16.88
N ALA A 77 -1.81 -8.19 16.76
CA ALA A 77 -2.58 -7.28 15.93
C ALA A 77 -2.08 -7.29 14.47
N TYR A 78 -0.77 -7.16 14.27
CA TYR A 78 -0.21 -7.08 12.93
C TYR A 78 0.16 -8.44 12.32
N GLY A 79 0.16 -9.52 13.14
CA GLY A 79 0.60 -10.84 12.70
C GLY A 79 2.08 -10.88 12.30
N LEU A 80 2.88 -9.95 12.83
CA LEU A 80 4.27 -9.80 12.44
C LEU A 80 5.18 -10.62 13.37
N GLU A 81 5.72 -11.71 12.87
CA GLU A 81 6.68 -12.57 13.57
C GLU A 81 8.14 -12.15 13.32
N GLU A 82 8.39 -11.33 12.29
CA GLU A 82 9.73 -10.89 11.96
C GLU A 82 10.36 -10.01 13.05
N PRO A 83 11.68 -10.17 13.28
CA PRO A 83 12.35 -9.36 14.26
C PRO A 83 12.40 -7.89 13.83
N TRP A 84 11.81 -7.03 14.63
CA TRP A 84 11.95 -5.59 14.51
C TRP A 84 13.00 -5.08 15.51
N GLU A 85 13.75 -4.05 15.14
CA GLU A 85 14.79 -3.45 15.97
C GLU A 85 14.23 -2.37 16.91
N ASP A 86 13.24 -1.61 16.43
CA ASP A 86 12.61 -0.52 17.15
C ASP A 86 11.15 -0.40 16.74
N ALA A 87 10.26 -0.03 17.66
CA ALA A 87 8.86 0.13 17.38
C ALA A 87 8.19 1.13 18.32
N ALA A 88 7.13 1.77 17.82
CA ALA A 88 6.25 2.63 18.60
C ALA A 88 4.83 2.58 18.02
N VAL A 89 3.84 2.57 18.91
CA VAL A 89 2.42 2.58 18.56
C VAL A 89 1.70 3.61 19.43
N SER A 90 0.88 4.45 18.82
CA SER A 90 -0.06 5.36 19.47
C SER A 90 -1.45 5.05 18.97
N ARG A 91 -2.34 4.62 19.84
CA ARG A 91 -3.69 4.19 19.47
C ARG A 91 -4.75 4.69 20.46
N ALA A 92 -5.98 4.83 19.98
CA ALA A 92 -7.10 5.11 20.87
C ALA A 92 -7.44 3.90 21.75
N THR A 93 -7.84 4.15 22.99
CA THR A 93 -8.20 3.09 23.95
C THR A 93 -9.68 2.73 23.94
N GLY A 94 -10.50 3.50 23.24
CA GLY A 94 -11.95 3.32 23.16
C GLY A 94 -12.41 2.58 21.89
N ALA A 95 -13.60 2.94 21.43
CA ALA A 95 -14.21 2.37 20.24
C ALA A 95 -13.70 3.01 18.92
N SER A 96 -12.67 3.85 18.98
CA SER A 96 -12.08 4.47 17.80
C SER A 96 -11.06 3.55 17.13
N ALA A 97 -11.02 3.63 15.82
CA ALA A 97 -10.04 2.93 15.01
C ALA A 97 -8.66 3.61 14.98
N PHE A 98 -8.57 4.83 15.51
CA PHE A 98 -7.34 5.62 15.46
C PHE A 98 -6.11 4.84 15.90
N GLU A 99 -5.10 4.82 15.02
CA GLU A 99 -3.81 4.21 15.29
C GLU A 99 -2.73 4.80 14.38
N VAL A 100 -1.61 5.22 14.96
CA VAL A 100 -0.38 5.49 14.24
C VAL A 100 0.74 4.62 14.80
N ALA A 101 1.47 3.95 13.94
CA ALA A 101 2.55 3.06 14.35
C ALA A 101 3.79 3.28 13.47
N VAL A 102 4.96 3.09 14.05
CA VAL A 102 6.23 3.08 13.31
C VAL A 102 7.05 1.89 13.78
N LEU A 103 7.54 1.11 12.83
CA LEU A 103 8.48 0.00 13.06
C LEU A 103 9.78 0.29 12.31
N ARG A 104 10.91 -0.07 12.91
CA ARG A 104 12.18 -0.15 12.24
C ARG A 104 12.62 -1.61 12.17
N MET A 105 12.71 -2.12 10.97
CA MET A 105 13.13 -3.48 10.67
C MET A 105 14.65 -3.55 10.51
N ALA A 106 15.21 -4.75 10.44
CA ALA A 106 16.65 -4.96 10.25
C ALA A 106 17.17 -4.40 8.92
N ASP A 107 16.33 -4.48 7.88
CA ASP A 107 16.63 -4.05 6.52
C ASP A 107 15.38 -3.65 5.74
N SER A 108 15.55 -3.22 4.50
CA SER A 108 14.43 -2.78 3.65
C SER A 108 13.54 -3.94 3.20
N ASP A 109 14.08 -5.14 3.03
CA ASP A 109 13.29 -6.30 2.61
C ASP A 109 12.34 -6.75 3.73
N SER A 110 12.83 -6.81 4.96
CA SER A 110 11.98 -7.03 6.16
C SER A 110 10.95 -5.92 6.33
N ALA A 111 11.29 -4.68 5.99
CA ALA A 111 10.34 -3.55 6.04
C ALA A 111 9.21 -3.71 5.01
N VAL A 112 9.48 -4.23 3.81
CA VAL A 112 8.43 -4.52 2.81
C VAL A 112 7.47 -5.59 3.34
N ARG A 113 7.99 -6.68 3.94
CA ARG A 113 7.13 -7.72 4.55
C ARG A 113 6.30 -7.17 5.72
N ALA A 114 6.88 -6.32 6.56
CA ALA A 114 6.15 -5.66 7.63
C ALA A 114 5.07 -4.72 7.10
N ALA A 115 5.33 -3.97 6.03
CA ALA A 115 4.32 -3.14 5.38
C ALA A 115 3.15 -3.98 4.85
N THR A 116 3.42 -5.17 4.30
CA THR A 116 2.39 -6.11 3.86
C THR A 116 1.55 -6.64 5.02
N ALA A 117 2.18 -6.97 6.15
CA ALA A 117 1.46 -7.39 7.35
C ALA A 117 0.53 -6.27 7.88
N LEU A 118 1.01 -5.03 7.88
CA LEU A 118 0.18 -3.87 8.25
C LEU A 118 -0.97 -3.64 7.25
N MET A 119 -0.80 -3.91 5.97
CA MET A 119 -1.88 -3.84 4.99
C MET A 119 -2.96 -4.88 5.28
N SER A 120 -2.58 -6.14 5.56
CA SER A 120 -3.53 -7.18 5.98
C SER A 120 -4.27 -6.81 7.26
N TYR A 121 -3.57 -6.19 8.21
CA TYR A 121 -4.17 -5.67 9.44
C TYR A 121 -5.21 -4.59 9.17
N THR A 122 -4.91 -3.60 8.30
CA THR A 122 -5.88 -2.53 7.99
C THR A 122 -7.13 -3.09 7.34
N PHE A 123 -6.99 -4.06 6.44
CA PHE A 123 -8.14 -4.70 5.82
C PHE A 123 -9.04 -5.41 6.83
N THR A 124 -8.45 -6.22 7.72
CA THR A 124 -9.21 -6.90 8.79
C THR A 124 -9.88 -5.91 9.71
N ARG A 125 -9.14 -4.88 10.14
CA ARG A 125 -9.63 -3.85 11.06
C ARG A 125 -10.78 -3.03 10.46
N GLN A 126 -10.75 -2.73 9.17
CA GLN A 126 -11.85 -2.08 8.49
C GLN A 126 -13.12 -2.93 8.58
N GLY A 127 -13.01 -4.23 8.34
CA GLY A 127 -14.11 -5.19 8.47
C GLY A 127 -14.69 -5.22 9.88
N ASP A 128 -13.85 -5.16 10.90
CA ASP A 128 -14.27 -5.15 12.31
C ASP A 128 -15.19 -3.96 12.61
N PHE A 129 -14.90 -2.78 12.09
CA PHE A 129 -15.70 -1.56 12.32
C PHE A 129 -16.90 -1.43 11.39
N ALA A 130 -16.87 -1.99 10.21
CA ALA A 130 -17.87 -1.78 9.16
C ALA A 130 -19.32 -2.06 9.60
N GLY A 131 -19.51 -2.99 10.55
CA GLY A 131 -20.82 -3.40 11.04
C GLY A 131 -21.48 -2.46 12.04
N TYR A 132 -20.71 -1.70 12.81
CA TYR A 132 -21.25 -0.90 13.93
C TYR A 132 -20.73 0.54 14.02
N ALA A 133 -19.62 0.87 13.38
CA ALA A 133 -18.99 2.19 13.41
C ALA A 133 -18.46 2.56 12.01
N PRO A 134 -19.34 2.89 11.04
CA PRO A 134 -18.94 3.16 9.66
C PRO A 134 -17.89 4.27 9.52
N ALA A 135 -17.96 5.34 10.31
CA ALA A 135 -16.97 6.42 10.30
C ALA A 135 -15.57 5.95 10.70
N GLU A 136 -15.47 4.97 11.61
CA GLU A 136 -14.20 4.36 12.01
C GLU A 136 -13.68 3.42 10.90
N ALA A 137 -14.58 2.68 10.24
CA ALA A 137 -14.24 1.89 9.07
C ALA A 137 -13.72 2.76 7.93
N ASP A 138 -14.35 3.92 7.70
CA ASP A 138 -13.88 4.91 6.72
C ASP A 138 -12.50 5.48 7.10
N MET A 139 -12.25 5.72 8.38
CA MET A 139 -10.93 6.16 8.86
C MET A 139 -9.86 5.10 8.56
N VAL A 140 -10.16 3.82 8.75
CA VAL A 140 -9.25 2.72 8.41
C VAL A 140 -9.02 2.65 6.89
N ALA A 141 -10.11 2.74 6.10
CA ALA A 141 -10.05 2.69 4.64
C ALA A 141 -9.24 3.83 4.02
N ASN A 142 -9.32 5.03 4.63
CA ASN A 142 -8.54 6.20 4.22
C ASN A 142 -7.13 6.23 4.84
N GLY A 143 -6.80 5.26 5.69
CA GLY A 143 -5.49 5.11 6.29
C GLY A 143 -4.39 4.87 5.27
N GLY A 144 -3.15 5.04 5.69
CA GLY A 144 -1.99 4.89 4.81
C GLY A 144 -0.85 4.12 5.46
N ILE A 145 0.02 3.57 4.62
CA ILE A 145 1.27 2.95 5.02
C ILE A 145 2.42 3.65 4.29
N LEU A 146 3.49 3.93 5.01
CA LEU A 146 4.75 4.43 4.46
C LEU A 146 5.83 3.38 4.71
N GLN A 147 6.57 3.01 3.67
CA GLN A 147 7.82 2.25 3.82
C GLN A 147 8.98 3.07 3.25
N GLU A 148 9.98 3.37 4.05
CA GLU A 148 11.17 4.08 3.60
C GLU A 148 12.45 3.53 4.27
N GLY A 149 13.30 2.89 3.48
CA GLY A 149 14.46 2.16 3.98
C GLY A 149 14.01 1.07 4.96
N PRO A 150 14.58 0.99 6.18
CA PRO A 150 14.16 0.01 7.18
C PRO A 150 12.90 0.42 7.97
N PHE A 151 12.31 1.59 7.70
CA PHE A 151 11.14 2.08 8.43
C PHE A 151 9.85 1.74 7.72
N VAL A 152 8.86 1.34 8.52
CA VAL A 152 7.47 1.17 8.10
C VAL A 152 6.58 1.95 9.06
N ALA A 153 5.64 2.72 8.54
CA ALA A 153 4.69 3.48 9.36
C ALA A 153 3.26 3.25 8.89
N LEU A 154 2.34 3.14 9.84
CA LEU A 154 0.90 3.01 9.66
C LEU A 154 0.22 4.29 10.13
N PHE A 155 -0.76 4.77 9.36
CA PHE A 155 -1.54 5.96 9.66
C PHE A 155 -3.04 5.67 9.52
N ILE A 156 -3.72 5.28 10.59
CA ILE A 156 -5.17 5.20 10.69
C ILE A 156 -5.60 6.39 11.55
N CYS A 157 -5.90 7.52 10.94
CA CYS A 157 -6.15 8.76 11.65
C CYS A 157 -6.95 9.73 10.77
N PRO A 158 -7.50 10.83 11.35
CA PRO A 158 -8.27 11.81 10.60
C PRO A 158 -7.51 12.53 9.47
N ASP A 159 -6.18 12.72 9.62
CA ASP A 159 -5.32 13.30 8.58
C ASP A 159 -4.11 12.37 8.29
N PRO A 160 -4.32 11.24 7.57
CA PRO A 160 -3.25 10.32 7.25
C PRO A 160 -2.21 10.91 6.29
N ASP A 161 -2.61 11.80 5.39
CA ASP A 161 -1.70 12.46 4.45
C ASP A 161 -0.78 13.45 5.16
N GLY A 162 -1.31 14.22 6.11
CA GLY A 162 -0.53 15.12 6.96
C GLY A 162 0.49 14.36 7.81
N ALA A 163 0.07 13.28 8.47
CA ALA A 163 0.92 12.43 9.27
C ALA A 163 2.04 11.79 8.42
N ARG A 164 1.68 11.25 7.27
CA ARG A 164 2.62 10.66 6.30
C ARG A 164 3.65 11.67 5.81
N ALA A 165 3.19 12.83 5.32
CA ALA A 165 4.07 13.88 4.81
C ALA A 165 5.05 14.39 5.87
N ALA A 166 4.62 14.46 7.14
CA ALA A 166 5.47 14.84 8.26
C ALA A 166 6.57 13.82 8.52
N VAL A 167 6.25 12.52 8.52
CA VAL A 167 7.25 11.45 8.68
C VAL A 167 8.21 11.40 7.51
N GLU A 168 7.73 11.52 6.28
CA GLU A 168 8.57 11.61 5.07
C GLU A 168 9.52 12.81 5.12
N ALA A 169 9.03 13.97 5.55
CA ALA A 169 9.85 15.15 5.70
C ALA A 169 10.98 14.91 6.71
N ALA A 170 10.66 14.33 7.87
CA ALA A 170 11.64 14.00 8.90
C ALA A 170 12.71 13.02 8.38
N LEU A 171 12.29 11.91 7.77
CA LEU A 171 13.20 10.90 7.20
C LEU A 171 14.11 11.48 6.12
N ASN A 172 13.64 12.51 5.38
CA ASN A 172 14.42 13.22 4.37
C ASN A 172 15.17 14.43 4.90
N GLY A 173 15.28 14.59 6.23
CA GLY A 173 16.04 15.67 6.89
C GLY A 173 15.41 17.05 6.70
N ARG A 174 14.11 17.12 6.43
CA ARG A 174 13.31 18.34 6.35
C ARG A 174 12.52 18.52 7.64
N THR A 175 12.28 19.77 8.03
CA THR A 175 11.37 20.06 9.16
C THR A 175 9.93 19.77 8.72
N PRO A 176 9.15 18.94 9.44
CA PRO A 176 7.73 18.79 9.18
C PRO A 176 7.03 20.15 9.32
N GLU A 177 6.25 20.52 8.35
CA GLU A 177 5.40 21.72 8.41
C GLU A 177 3.95 21.27 8.30
N PRO A 178 3.03 21.88 9.09
CA PRO A 178 1.60 21.62 8.92
C PRO A 178 1.24 21.92 7.47
N ALA A 179 0.51 21.01 6.83
CA ALA A 179 -0.08 21.30 5.54
C ALA A 179 -0.87 22.60 5.69
N ALA A 180 -0.55 23.61 4.88
CA ALA A 180 -1.34 24.82 4.86
C ALA A 180 -2.78 24.39 4.63
N SER A 181 -3.66 24.64 5.60
CA SER A 181 -5.08 24.29 5.49
C SER A 181 -5.64 25.05 4.27
N THR A 182 -5.55 24.45 3.11
CA THR A 182 -6.33 24.85 1.96
C THR A 182 -7.74 24.36 2.24
N GLY A 183 -8.42 25.09 3.11
CA GLY A 183 -9.83 24.96 3.35
C GLY A 183 -10.62 25.34 2.10
N THR A 184 -10.70 24.42 1.21
CA THR A 184 -11.80 24.26 0.27
C THR A 184 -11.89 22.76 0.07
N PRO A 185 -13.00 22.10 0.42
CA PRO A 185 -13.25 20.77 -0.06
C PRO A 185 -13.08 20.85 -1.57
N ALA A 186 -12.21 20.01 -2.13
CA ALA A 186 -12.22 19.82 -3.57
C ALA A 186 -13.68 19.55 -3.95
N PRO A 187 -14.25 20.23 -4.97
CA PRO A 187 -15.54 19.83 -5.45
C PRO A 187 -15.44 18.34 -5.75
N GLU A 188 -16.35 17.55 -5.18
CA GLU A 188 -16.55 16.18 -5.63
C GLU A 188 -16.45 16.22 -7.16
N PRO A 189 -15.64 15.36 -7.78
CA PRO A 189 -15.67 15.27 -9.22
C PRO A 189 -17.10 14.91 -9.58
N THR A 190 -17.87 15.88 -9.99
CA THR A 190 -19.08 15.64 -10.75
C THR A 190 -18.58 15.04 -12.05
N VAL A 191 -18.44 13.72 -12.05
CA VAL A 191 -18.39 12.94 -13.27
C VAL A 191 -19.76 13.22 -13.90
N GLU A 192 -19.80 14.15 -14.85
CA GLU A 192 -20.93 14.22 -15.77
C GLU A 192 -21.01 12.81 -16.38
N ALA A 193 -22.03 12.06 -15.96
CA ALA A 193 -22.27 10.74 -16.47
C ALA A 193 -22.34 10.87 -17.99
N ASP A 194 -21.35 10.30 -18.67
CA ASP A 194 -21.42 10.15 -20.12
C ASP A 194 -22.68 9.33 -20.41
N PRO A 195 -23.71 9.90 -21.06
CA PRO A 195 -24.96 9.21 -21.32
C PRO A 195 -24.79 7.98 -22.20
N THR A 196 -23.62 7.75 -22.77
CA THR A 196 -23.27 6.53 -23.52
C THR A 196 -22.71 5.41 -22.65
N TYR A 197 -22.31 5.72 -21.39
CA TYR A 197 -21.75 4.74 -20.47
C TYR A 197 -22.83 3.86 -19.79
N GLY A 198 -24.07 4.37 -19.69
CA GLY A 198 -25.17 3.68 -19.00
C GLY A 198 -25.93 2.64 -19.82
N SER A 199 -25.61 2.42 -21.11
CA SER A 199 -26.38 1.54 -21.98
C SER A 199 -25.71 0.19 -22.30
N ARG A 200 -24.50 -0.08 -21.81
CA ARG A 200 -23.73 -1.30 -22.11
C ARG A 200 -23.39 -2.19 -20.91
N VAL A 201 -23.72 -1.81 -19.71
CA VAL A 201 -23.40 -2.62 -18.53
C VAL A 201 -24.64 -3.41 -18.10
N GLU A 202 -24.74 -4.63 -18.54
CA GLU A 202 -25.63 -5.63 -17.93
C GLU A 202 -25.02 -6.01 -16.58
N TYR A 203 -25.52 -5.39 -15.49
CA TYR A 203 -25.14 -5.78 -14.14
C TYR A 203 -25.75 -7.16 -13.82
N VAL A 204 -25.00 -8.19 -14.05
CA VAL A 204 -25.29 -9.50 -13.47
C VAL A 204 -24.62 -9.52 -12.11
N GLN A 205 -25.42 -9.59 -11.03
CA GLN A 205 -24.84 -9.94 -9.72
C GLN A 205 -24.14 -11.29 -9.90
N PRO A 206 -22.82 -11.41 -9.62
CA PRO A 206 -22.24 -12.72 -9.41
C PRO A 206 -23.05 -13.37 -8.29
N GLY A 207 -23.55 -14.58 -8.48
CA GLY A 207 -24.01 -15.35 -7.34
C GLY A 207 -22.88 -15.39 -6.32
N GLU A 208 -23.18 -15.42 -5.04
CA GLU A 208 -22.21 -15.38 -3.94
C GLU A 208 -21.10 -16.45 -4.04
N ASP A 209 -21.17 -17.35 -5.02
CA ASP A 209 -20.29 -18.52 -5.21
C ASP A 209 -19.63 -18.60 -6.60
N ASP A 210 -19.75 -17.62 -7.50
CA ASP A 210 -19.21 -17.74 -8.86
C ASP A 210 -17.82 -17.09 -9.01
N MET A 211 -16.80 -17.76 -8.47
CA MET A 211 -15.38 -17.46 -8.73
C MET A 211 -14.89 -18.13 -10.02
N SER A 212 -15.73 -18.32 -11.01
CA SER A 212 -15.34 -18.88 -12.30
C SER A 212 -14.39 -17.92 -13.03
N LEU A 213 -13.27 -18.48 -13.49
CA LEU A 213 -12.30 -17.74 -14.28
C LEU A 213 -12.89 -17.38 -15.63
N TYR A 214 -12.57 -16.17 -16.13
CA TYR A 214 -12.91 -15.77 -17.48
C TYR A 214 -12.21 -16.68 -18.50
N ASP A 215 -12.98 -17.24 -19.46
CA ASP A 215 -12.43 -18.11 -20.50
C ASP A 215 -11.68 -17.27 -21.57
N THR A 216 -10.36 -17.32 -21.54
CA THR A 216 -9.47 -16.64 -22.48
C THR A 216 -9.09 -17.49 -23.70
N SER A 217 -9.68 -18.67 -23.89
CA SER A 217 -9.29 -19.63 -24.92
C SER A 217 -9.43 -19.08 -26.36
N ALA A 218 -10.50 -18.30 -26.61
CA ALA A 218 -10.72 -17.65 -27.90
C ALA A 218 -9.62 -16.63 -28.19
N ILE A 219 -9.24 -15.82 -27.18
CA ILE A 219 -8.17 -14.80 -27.31
C ILE A 219 -6.82 -15.47 -27.59
N ARG A 220 -6.47 -16.50 -26.83
CA ARG A 220 -5.21 -17.26 -27.02
C ARG A 220 -5.16 -17.93 -28.42
N SER A 221 -6.27 -18.53 -28.84
CA SER A 221 -6.36 -19.14 -30.19
C SER A 221 -6.21 -18.10 -31.31
N ALA A 222 -6.80 -16.91 -31.15
CA ALA A 222 -6.64 -15.81 -32.10
C ALA A 222 -5.19 -15.30 -32.13
N TRP A 223 -4.52 -15.25 -30.97
CA TRP A 223 -3.12 -14.85 -30.85
C TRP A 223 -2.18 -15.81 -31.59
N GLU A 224 -2.32 -17.11 -31.36
CA GLU A 224 -1.54 -18.15 -32.03
C GLU A 224 -1.69 -18.09 -33.57
N LYS A 225 -2.90 -17.80 -34.06
CA LYS A 225 -3.19 -17.67 -35.48
C LYS A 225 -2.80 -16.32 -36.09
N GLY A 226 -2.57 -15.32 -35.24
CA GLY A 226 -2.39 -13.92 -35.67
C GLY A 226 -3.65 -13.33 -36.31
N ASP A 227 -4.83 -13.92 -36.04
CA ASP A 227 -6.10 -13.50 -36.62
C ASP A 227 -7.19 -13.32 -35.57
N PRO A 228 -7.48 -12.07 -35.18
CA PRO A 228 -8.52 -11.76 -34.21
C PRO A 228 -9.92 -11.54 -34.83
N ALA A 229 -10.12 -11.80 -36.14
CA ALA A 229 -11.38 -11.46 -36.81
C ALA A 229 -12.63 -12.20 -36.25
N GLY A 230 -12.41 -13.36 -35.63
CA GLY A 230 -13.50 -14.16 -35.06
C GLY A 230 -13.83 -13.87 -33.60
N LEU A 231 -13.17 -12.90 -32.95
CA LEU A 231 -13.40 -12.54 -31.57
C LEU A 231 -14.68 -11.72 -31.41
N SER A 232 -15.34 -11.88 -30.25
CA SER A 232 -16.35 -10.91 -29.80
C SER A 232 -15.77 -9.52 -29.67
N GLU A 233 -16.60 -8.47 -29.61
CA GLU A 233 -16.14 -7.10 -29.38
C GLU A 233 -15.36 -7.03 -28.06
N TYR A 234 -15.87 -7.66 -27.01
CA TYR A 234 -15.24 -7.72 -25.69
C TYR A 234 -13.86 -8.40 -25.72
N ASP A 235 -13.76 -9.59 -26.32
CA ASP A 235 -12.47 -10.31 -26.44
C ASP A 235 -11.51 -9.56 -27.37
N ARG A 236 -12.03 -8.84 -28.34
CA ARG A 236 -11.24 -8.06 -29.27
C ARG A 236 -10.57 -6.89 -28.56
N ASP A 237 -11.30 -6.18 -27.70
CA ASP A 237 -10.73 -5.11 -26.90
C ASP A 237 -9.61 -5.62 -25.97
N ILE A 238 -9.83 -6.77 -25.31
CA ILE A 238 -8.81 -7.44 -24.50
C ILE A 238 -7.58 -7.80 -25.35
N TYR A 239 -7.79 -8.42 -26.52
CA TYR A 239 -6.72 -8.83 -27.43
C TYR A 239 -5.88 -7.64 -27.88
N ASP A 240 -6.54 -6.57 -28.35
CA ASP A 240 -5.88 -5.38 -28.87
C ASP A 240 -5.08 -4.66 -27.77
N GLN A 241 -5.59 -4.57 -26.54
CA GLN A 241 -4.86 -4.02 -25.40
C GLN A 241 -3.72 -4.92 -24.95
N ALA A 242 -3.93 -6.24 -24.85
CA ALA A 242 -2.87 -7.19 -24.53
C ALA A 242 -1.71 -7.07 -25.53
N LYS A 243 -2.04 -6.95 -26.83
CA LYS A 243 -1.04 -6.75 -27.88
C LYS A 243 -0.25 -5.46 -27.67
N GLN A 244 -0.92 -4.34 -27.40
CA GLN A 244 -0.24 -3.07 -27.16
C GLN A 244 0.69 -3.14 -25.95
N VAL A 245 0.25 -3.79 -24.87
CA VAL A 245 1.07 -3.97 -23.67
C VAL A 245 2.30 -4.80 -23.98
N LEU A 246 2.13 -5.99 -24.59
CA LEU A 246 3.25 -6.90 -24.89
C LEU A 246 4.22 -6.29 -25.89
N ASP A 247 3.74 -5.61 -26.95
CA ASP A 247 4.59 -4.90 -27.91
C ASP A 247 5.43 -3.79 -27.22
N LYS A 248 4.89 -3.17 -26.16
CA LYS A 248 5.58 -2.12 -25.40
C LYS A 248 6.64 -2.65 -24.45
N VAL A 249 6.31 -3.76 -23.73
CA VAL A 249 7.13 -4.21 -22.61
C VAL A 249 8.11 -5.32 -22.98
N LEU A 250 7.78 -6.19 -23.95
CA LEU A 250 8.64 -7.29 -24.35
C LEU A 250 9.69 -6.83 -25.39
N LYS A 251 10.87 -7.42 -25.27
CA LYS A 251 11.99 -7.20 -26.19
C LYS A 251 12.53 -8.53 -26.73
N ASN A 252 13.08 -8.49 -27.93
CA ASN A 252 13.70 -9.68 -28.51
C ASN A 252 14.83 -10.21 -27.62
N GLY A 253 14.82 -11.51 -27.37
CA GLY A 253 15.85 -12.20 -26.60
C GLY A 253 15.59 -12.26 -25.08
N MET A 254 14.48 -11.72 -24.60
CA MET A 254 14.06 -11.89 -23.20
C MET A 254 13.84 -13.37 -22.88
N ASN A 255 14.40 -13.83 -21.76
CA ASN A 255 14.07 -15.11 -21.17
C ASN A 255 12.71 -15.01 -20.42
N ASP A 256 12.20 -16.14 -19.92
CA ASP A 256 10.85 -16.19 -19.32
C ASP A 256 10.75 -15.34 -18.04
N TYR A 257 11.81 -15.30 -17.22
CA TYR A 257 11.89 -14.41 -16.06
C TYR A 257 11.85 -12.92 -16.45
N GLU A 258 12.60 -12.52 -17.48
CA GLU A 258 12.61 -11.14 -17.95
C GLU A 258 11.24 -10.71 -18.51
N LYS A 259 10.55 -11.64 -19.21
CA LYS A 259 9.17 -11.40 -19.66
C LYS A 259 8.21 -11.23 -18.49
N GLU A 260 8.33 -12.10 -17.50
CA GLU A 260 7.53 -12.03 -16.30
C GLU A 260 7.71 -10.70 -15.57
N VAL A 261 8.96 -10.29 -15.31
CA VAL A 261 9.28 -9.00 -14.69
C VAL A 261 8.65 -7.84 -15.46
N ALA A 262 8.70 -7.88 -16.81
CA ALA A 262 8.16 -6.82 -17.64
C ALA A 262 6.62 -6.75 -17.55
N VAL A 263 5.94 -7.90 -17.58
CA VAL A 263 4.47 -7.99 -17.46
C VAL A 263 4.02 -7.59 -16.06
N TYR A 264 4.64 -8.18 -15.04
CA TYR A 264 4.32 -7.90 -13.63
C TYR A 264 4.48 -6.41 -13.31
N SER A 265 5.63 -5.84 -13.69
CA SER A 265 5.91 -4.41 -13.51
C SER A 265 4.88 -3.53 -14.21
N TRP A 266 4.42 -3.91 -15.41
CA TRP A 266 3.39 -3.16 -16.11
C TRP A 266 2.07 -3.17 -15.33
N ILE A 267 1.62 -4.34 -14.87
CA ILE A 267 0.36 -4.46 -14.13
C ILE A 267 0.44 -3.65 -12.83
N VAL A 268 1.50 -3.86 -12.03
CA VAL A 268 1.69 -3.11 -10.77
C VAL A 268 1.64 -1.60 -10.98
N GLN A 269 2.15 -1.10 -12.11
CA GLN A 269 2.22 0.34 -12.36
C GLN A 269 0.98 0.94 -13.03
N ASN A 270 0.16 0.14 -13.70
CA ASN A 270 -0.90 0.66 -14.56
C ASN A 270 -2.31 0.19 -14.17
N VAL A 271 -2.46 -0.79 -13.28
CA VAL A 271 -3.77 -1.26 -12.83
C VAL A 271 -3.99 -0.82 -11.40
N ASN A 272 -5.15 -0.26 -11.11
CA ASN A 272 -5.58 0.14 -9.78
C ASN A 272 -6.60 -0.87 -9.24
N TYR A 273 -6.69 -1.00 -7.91
CA TYR A 273 -7.66 -1.89 -7.32
C TYR A 273 -9.07 -1.29 -7.41
N ASP A 274 -10.07 -2.12 -7.72
CA ASP A 274 -11.47 -1.71 -7.76
C ASP A 274 -12.07 -1.80 -6.36
N TRP A 275 -12.16 -0.67 -5.69
CA TRP A 275 -12.72 -0.54 -4.36
C TRP A 275 -14.26 -0.41 -4.33
N THR A 276 -14.93 -0.48 -5.49
CA THR A 276 -16.38 -0.30 -5.61
C THR A 276 -17.19 -1.25 -4.71
N HIS A 277 -16.69 -2.47 -4.50
CA HIS A 277 -17.35 -3.46 -3.63
C HIS A 277 -17.33 -3.09 -2.14
N GLN A 278 -16.44 -2.19 -1.70
CA GLN A 278 -16.40 -1.70 -0.33
C GLN A 278 -17.53 -0.72 -0.04
N ASP A 279 -18.02 -0.02 -1.06
CA ASP A 279 -19.28 0.70 -0.97
C ASP A 279 -20.42 -0.33 -1.04
N ARG A 280 -20.97 -0.70 0.13
CA ARG A 280 -22.06 -1.70 0.25
C ARG A 280 -23.30 -1.37 -0.57
N MET A 281 -23.37 -0.19 -1.14
CA MET A 281 -24.44 0.29 -2.02
C MET A 281 -24.13 0.08 -3.51
N ALA A 282 -22.88 -0.26 -3.85
CA ALA A 282 -22.43 -0.43 -5.23
C ALA A 282 -22.04 -1.89 -5.52
N VAL A 283 -22.37 -2.35 -6.73
CA VAL A 283 -22.00 -3.68 -7.22
C VAL A 283 -20.73 -3.54 -8.04
N THR A 284 -19.72 -4.32 -7.72
CA THR A 284 -18.47 -4.36 -8.51
C THR A 284 -18.79 -4.75 -9.96
N PRO A 285 -18.35 -3.98 -10.95
CA PRO A 285 -18.54 -4.33 -12.36
C PRO A 285 -17.96 -5.71 -12.69
N ARG A 286 -18.66 -6.49 -13.51
CA ARG A 286 -18.19 -7.83 -13.92
C ARG A 286 -16.83 -7.77 -14.61
N GLU A 287 -16.56 -6.72 -15.35
CA GLU A 287 -15.31 -6.44 -16.02
C GLU A 287 -14.12 -6.45 -15.07
N SER A 288 -14.31 -5.97 -13.83
CA SER A 288 -13.25 -5.91 -12.82
C SER A 288 -12.74 -7.30 -12.38
N PHE A 289 -13.48 -8.37 -12.67
CA PHE A 289 -13.10 -9.77 -12.41
C PHE A 289 -12.41 -10.46 -13.60
N THR A 290 -12.21 -9.76 -14.71
CA THR A 290 -11.73 -10.31 -15.98
C THR A 290 -10.50 -9.54 -16.48
N PRO A 291 -9.78 -10.04 -17.51
CA PRO A 291 -8.71 -9.28 -18.14
C PRO A 291 -9.13 -7.92 -18.72
N TYR A 292 -10.43 -7.71 -18.96
CA TYR A 292 -10.95 -6.42 -19.42
C TYR A 292 -10.71 -5.32 -18.38
N GLY A 293 -10.98 -5.62 -17.10
CA GLY A 293 -10.70 -4.68 -16.01
C GLY A 293 -9.24 -4.24 -16.00
N GLY A 294 -8.32 -5.19 -16.02
CA GLY A 294 -6.89 -4.87 -15.96
C GLY A 294 -6.33 -4.22 -17.21
N LEU A 295 -6.75 -4.65 -18.41
CA LEU A 295 -6.17 -4.21 -19.68
C LEU A 295 -6.88 -3.01 -20.29
N VAL A 296 -8.20 -2.93 -20.18
CA VAL A 296 -9.01 -1.89 -20.84
C VAL A 296 -9.36 -0.78 -19.87
N ASN A 297 -9.89 -1.16 -18.69
CA ASN A 297 -10.33 -0.19 -17.68
C ASN A 297 -9.21 0.27 -16.73
N HIS A 298 -8.09 -0.45 -16.69
CA HIS A 298 -7.00 -0.24 -15.73
C HIS A 298 -7.47 -0.27 -14.26
N THR A 299 -8.55 -1.01 -13.99
CA THR A 299 -9.17 -1.15 -12.68
C THR A 299 -9.72 -2.56 -12.54
N ALA A 300 -9.30 -3.30 -11.51
CA ALA A 300 -9.65 -4.69 -11.32
C ALA A 300 -9.67 -5.08 -9.85
N VAL A 301 -10.41 -6.14 -9.49
CA VAL A 301 -10.28 -6.86 -8.22
C VAL A 301 -9.24 -7.98 -8.36
N CYS A 302 -8.92 -8.68 -7.28
CA CYS A 302 -7.87 -9.71 -7.26
C CYS A 302 -7.97 -10.72 -8.40
N LEU A 303 -9.18 -11.21 -8.70
CA LEU A 303 -9.39 -12.17 -9.79
C LEU A 303 -9.11 -11.56 -11.17
N GLY A 304 -9.45 -10.28 -11.37
CA GLY A 304 -9.13 -9.56 -12.62
C GLY A 304 -7.63 -9.30 -12.78
N TYR A 305 -6.92 -8.99 -11.69
CA TYR A 305 -5.46 -8.92 -11.69
C TYR A 305 -4.83 -10.27 -12.09
N ALA A 306 -5.25 -11.35 -11.41
CA ALA A 306 -4.74 -12.69 -11.68
C ALA A 306 -5.04 -13.15 -13.11
N ALA A 307 -6.27 -12.91 -13.61
CA ALA A 307 -6.64 -13.23 -14.97
C ALA A 307 -5.87 -12.41 -16.03
N THR A 308 -5.61 -11.14 -15.72
CA THR A 308 -4.79 -10.27 -16.59
C THR A 308 -3.34 -10.76 -16.66
N PHE A 309 -2.76 -11.08 -15.50
CA PHE A 309 -1.39 -11.59 -15.44
C PHE A 309 -1.27 -12.92 -16.18
N GLN A 310 -2.17 -13.89 -15.92
CA GLN A 310 -2.15 -15.18 -16.62
C GLN A 310 -2.27 -14.99 -18.14
N LEU A 311 -3.23 -14.18 -18.61
CA LEU A 311 -3.39 -13.95 -20.04
C LEU A 311 -2.12 -13.40 -20.68
N LEU A 312 -1.51 -12.37 -20.11
CA LEU A 312 -0.30 -11.77 -20.64
C LEU A 312 0.89 -12.74 -20.63
N MET A 313 1.02 -13.58 -19.60
CA MET A 313 2.06 -14.62 -19.54
C MET A 313 1.83 -15.72 -20.59
N ASP A 314 0.59 -16.21 -20.75
CA ASP A 314 0.23 -17.16 -21.79
C ASP A 314 0.57 -16.62 -23.20
N LEU A 315 0.20 -15.38 -23.48
CA LEU A 315 0.49 -14.72 -24.76
C LEU A 315 2.00 -14.45 -24.98
N ALA A 316 2.76 -14.26 -23.90
CA ALA A 316 4.22 -14.15 -23.92
C ALA A 316 4.92 -15.52 -24.03
N GLY A 317 4.17 -16.63 -24.00
CA GLY A 317 4.67 -18.02 -24.08
C GLY A 317 5.29 -18.52 -22.79
N VAL A 318 4.87 -18.04 -21.63
CA VAL A 318 5.30 -18.47 -20.31
C VAL A 318 4.16 -19.18 -19.60
N GLU A 319 4.42 -20.38 -19.09
CA GLU A 319 3.40 -21.21 -18.42
C GLU A 319 2.97 -20.56 -17.08
N CYS A 320 1.67 -20.27 -16.96
CA CYS A 320 1.06 -19.59 -15.83
C CYS A 320 -0.32 -20.17 -15.53
N ILE A 321 -0.66 -20.27 -14.26
CA ILE A 321 -2.00 -20.67 -13.81
C ILE A 321 -2.53 -19.64 -12.81
N THR A 322 -3.86 -19.51 -12.74
CA THR A 322 -4.53 -18.78 -11.67
C THR A 322 -4.93 -19.75 -10.57
N VAL A 323 -4.64 -19.39 -9.34
CA VAL A 323 -5.07 -20.07 -8.12
C VAL A 323 -6.20 -19.26 -7.50
N VAL A 324 -7.28 -19.94 -7.13
CA VAL A 324 -8.39 -19.35 -6.39
C VAL A 324 -8.42 -19.98 -5.01
N GLY A 325 -8.55 -19.15 -3.99
CA GLY A 325 -8.55 -19.57 -2.60
C GLY A 325 -9.09 -18.47 -1.70
N ALA A 326 -8.63 -18.45 -0.47
CA ALA A 326 -8.96 -17.40 0.50
C ALA A 326 -7.69 -16.67 0.95
N ALA A 327 -7.84 -15.43 1.38
CA ALA A 327 -6.76 -14.65 1.98
C ALA A 327 -7.27 -13.90 3.21
N HIS A 328 -6.36 -13.24 3.95
CA HIS A 328 -6.67 -12.39 5.11
C HIS A 328 -7.29 -13.14 6.30
N ARG A 329 -6.96 -14.43 6.52
CA ARG A 329 -7.53 -15.27 7.59
C ARG A 329 -9.07 -15.25 7.62
N SER A 330 -9.69 -14.90 6.52
CA SER A 330 -11.13 -14.85 6.36
C SER A 330 -11.60 -15.83 5.30
N SER A 331 -12.91 -16.04 5.24
CA SER A 331 -13.54 -16.77 4.13
C SER A 331 -13.66 -15.91 2.86
N SER A 332 -12.90 -14.81 2.78
CA SER A 332 -12.91 -13.95 1.60
C SER A 332 -12.16 -14.62 0.48
N ASP A 333 -12.84 -14.79 -0.65
CA ASP A 333 -12.24 -15.34 -1.85
C ASP A 333 -11.14 -14.43 -2.37
N HIS A 334 -10.04 -15.04 -2.80
CA HIS A 334 -8.89 -14.35 -3.36
C HIS A 334 -8.33 -15.11 -4.56
N GLY A 335 -7.76 -14.38 -5.52
CA GLY A 335 -7.13 -14.95 -6.71
C GLY A 335 -5.72 -14.44 -6.89
N TRP A 336 -4.78 -15.35 -7.14
CA TRP A 336 -3.37 -15.06 -7.45
C TRP A 336 -2.86 -16.03 -8.52
N ASN A 337 -1.56 -16.08 -8.78
CA ASN A 337 -1.02 -16.91 -9.83
C ASN A 337 0.13 -17.79 -9.35
N MET A 338 0.40 -18.82 -10.14
CA MET A 338 1.68 -19.51 -10.16
C MET A 338 2.28 -19.47 -11.56
N VAL A 339 3.57 -19.20 -11.65
CA VAL A 339 4.33 -19.14 -12.90
C VAL A 339 5.41 -20.21 -12.92
N ARG A 340 5.70 -20.77 -14.09
CA ARG A 340 6.74 -21.77 -14.24
C ARG A 340 7.96 -21.23 -14.97
N LEU A 341 9.08 -21.13 -14.27
CA LEU A 341 10.33 -20.61 -14.78
C LEU A 341 11.44 -21.65 -14.61
N GLY A 342 12.19 -21.92 -15.68
CA GLY A 342 13.30 -22.88 -15.64
C GLY A 342 12.92 -24.28 -15.14
N GLY A 343 11.63 -24.65 -15.28
CA GLY A 343 11.09 -25.92 -14.83
C GLY A 343 10.54 -25.93 -13.39
N ASN A 344 10.73 -24.87 -12.62
CA ASN A 344 10.23 -24.72 -11.25
C ASN A 344 8.98 -23.82 -11.22
N TRP A 345 8.08 -24.08 -10.27
CA TRP A 345 6.93 -23.23 -10.00
C TRP A 345 7.25 -22.18 -8.93
N TYR A 346 6.66 -21.01 -9.08
CA TYR A 346 6.74 -19.90 -8.15
C TYR A 346 5.34 -19.30 -7.95
N CYS A 347 5.04 -18.86 -6.74
CA CYS A 347 3.81 -18.14 -6.45
C CYS A 347 4.02 -16.65 -6.69
N VAL A 348 2.99 -15.99 -7.23
CA VAL A 348 2.99 -14.54 -7.46
C VAL A 348 1.62 -13.96 -7.13
N ASP A 349 1.58 -12.87 -6.37
CA ASP A 349 0.37 -12.09 -6.15
C ASP A 349 0.57 -10.64 -6.56
N VAL A 350 0.26 -10.37 -7.80
CA VAL A 350 0.39 -9.03 -8.37
C VAL A 350 -0.59 -8.01 -7.76
N THR A 351 -1.72 -8.50 -7.21
CA THR A 351 -2.72 -7.66 -6.55
C THR A 351 -2.14 -7.01 -5.30
N TRP A 352 -1.52 -7.81 -4.45
CA TRP A 352 -0.98 -7.31 -3.19
C TRP A 352 0.20 -6.36 -3.43
N ASP A 353 1.07 -6.64 -4.39
CA ASP A 353 2.17 -5.73 -4.73
C ASP A 353 1.67 -4.44 -5.43
N ALA A 354 0.56 -4.50 -6.21
CA ALA A 354 -0.07 -3.31 -6.79
C ALA A 354 -0.74 -2.44 -5.71
N ASN A 355 -1.43 -3.06 -4.75
CA ASN A 355 -2.02 -2.35 -3.61
C ASN A 355 -0.93 -1.69 -2.75
N MET A 356 0.21 -2.37 -2.53
CA MET A 356 1.37 -1.75 -1.89
C MET A 356 1.84 -0.50 -2.63
N ARG A 357 1.87 -0.52 -3.97
CA ARG A 357 2.19 0.67 -4.76
C ARG A 357 1.17 1.81 -4.53
N GLU A 358 -0.12 1.51 -4.56
CA GLU A 358 -1.17 2.51 -4.34
C GLU A 358 -1.07 3.15 -2.96
N MET A 359 -0.84 2.34 -1.94
CA MET A 359 -0.77 2.81 -0.55
C MET A 359 0.55 3.50 -0.21
N THR A 360 1.67 3.09 -0.81
CA THR A 360 3.01 3.52 -0.41
C THR A 360 3.77 4.30 -1.47
N GLY A 361 3.31 4.30 -2.73
CA GLY A 361 4.03 4.84 -3.87
C GLY A 361 5.22 3.97 -4.35
N TYR A 362 5.46 2.82 -3.75
CA TYR A 362 6.55 1.90 -4.09
C TYR A 362 6.08 0.84 -5.10
N GLY A 363 6.24 1.10 -6.38
CA GLY A 363 5.93 0.13 -7.47
C GLY A 363 7.16 -0.47 -8.14
N ARG A 364 8.33 -0.45 -7.48
CA ARG A 364 9.58 -0.96 -8.05
C ARG A 364 9.79 -2.42 -7.69
N GLN A 365 10.44 -3.17 -8.57
CA GLN A 365 10.72 -4.60 -8.38
C GLN A 365 11.42 -4.93 -7.05
N GLU A 366 12.31 -4.08 -6.58
CA GLU A 366 13.00 -4.26 -5.30
C GLU A 366 12.08 -4.23 -4.08
N ASN A 367 10.83 -3.78 -4.24
CA ASN A 367 9.85 -3.67 -3.17
C ASN A 367 8.68 -4.67 -3.32
N TRP A 368 8.76 -5.62 -4.26
CA TRP A 368 7.72 -6.62 -4.41
C TRP A 368 7.87 -7.72 -3.36
N GLY A 369 6.83 -7.90 -2.55
CA GLY A 369 6.79 -8.90 -1.48
C GLY A 369 6.25 -10.26 -1.92
N TYR A 370 5.46 -10.29 -3.01
CA TYR A 370 4.76 -11.47 -3.51
C TYR A 370 5.16 -11.87 -4.93
N PHE A 371 6.39 -11.59 -5.29
CA PHE A 371 6.96 -11.91 -6.59
C PHE A 371 7.89 -13.12 -6.50
N ASN A 372 7.51 -14.24 -7.12
CA ASN A 372 8.27 -15.48 -7.17
C ASN A 372 8.64 -16.06 -5.80
N VAL A 373 7.63 -16.18 -4.94
CA VAL A 373 7.75 -16.75 -3.60
C VAL A 373 7.37 -18.23 -3.57
N THR A 374 7.67 -18.91 -2.46
CA THR A 374 7.31 -20.34 -2.27
C THR A 374 5.86 -20.49 -1.83
N SER A 375 5.32 -21.73 -1.98
CA SER A 375 4.02 -22.07 -1.42
C SER A 375 3.96 -21.89 0.10
N ASP A 376 5.04 -22.23 0.81
CA ASP A 376 5.15 -22.01 2.26
C ASP A 376 5.09 -20.52 2.61
N TYR A 377 5.75 -19.66 1.84
CA TYR A 377 5.66 -18.21 2.04
C TYR A 377 4.24 -17.72 1.87
N MET A 378 3.53 -18.14 0.80
CA MET A 378 2.14 -17.76 0.56
C MET A 378 1.23 -18.24 1.69
N ALA A 379 1.36 -19.48 2.13
CA ALA A 379 0.55 -20.04 3.21
C ALA A 379 0.77 -19.31 4.55
N ASN A 380 2.02 -18.93 4.84
CA ASN A 380 2.37 -18.13 6.03
C ASN A 380 1.95 -16.66 5.90
N SER A 381 1.68 -16.19 4.70
CA SER A 381 1.21 -14.83 4.39
C SER A 381 -0.31 -14.76 4.19
N ASP A 382 -1.06 -15.55 4.95
CA ASP A 382 -2.53 -15.58 4.98
C ASP A 382 -3.23 -16.05 3.69
N HIS A 383 -2.53 -16.73 2.76
CA HIS A 383 -3.14 -17.36 1.61
C HIS A 383 -3.51 -18.83 1.91
N GLN A 384 -4.73 -19.20 1.58
CA GLN A 384 -5.25 -20.57 1.78
C GLN A 384 -5.90 -21.08 0.49
N TRP A 385 -5.56 -22.28 0.06
CA TRP A 385 -6.13 -22.90 -1.15
C TRP A 385 -6.21 -24.41 -1.02
N ASP A 386 -6.99 -25.04 -1.89
CA ASP A 386 -6.97 -26.48 -2.05
C ASP A 386 -5.75 -26.89 -2.88
N TYR A 387 -4.86 -27.67 -2.29
CA TYR A 387 -3.63 -28.14 -2.93
C TYR A 387 -3.87 -29.22 -4.00
N VAL A 388 -5.11 -29.69 -4.17
CA VAL A 388 -5.44 -30.71 -5.17
C VAL A 388 -5.29 -30.13 -6.58
N ASN A 389 -4.40 -30.73 -7.36
CA ASN A 389 -4.05 -30.32 -8.73
C ASN A 389 -3.36 -28.93 -8.85
N ILE A 390 -2.94 -28.32 -7.77
CA ILE A 390 -2.11 -27.11 -7.79
C ILE A 390 -0.65 -27.51 -7.59
N PRO A 391 0.29 -27.05 -8.45
CA PRO A 391 1.72 -27.32 -8.26
C PRO A 391 2.23 -26.72 -6.95
N GLU A 392 3.25 -27.31 -6.37
CA GLU A 392 3.93 -26.77 -5.20
C GLU A 392 5.16 -25.97 -5.64
N ALA A 393 5.28 -24.75 -5.14
CA ALA A 393 6.46 -23.88 -5.31
C ALA A 393 7.41 -24.08 -4.13
N VAL A 394 8.48 -24.84 -4.34
CA VAL A 394 9.43 -25.22 -3.29
C VAL A 394 10.81 -24.57 -3.45
N THR A 395 11.05 -23.89 -4.58
CA THR A 395 12.35 -23.31 -4.89
C THR A 395 12.43 -21.91 -4.33
N GLU A 396 13.39 -21.69 -3.42
CA GLU A 396 13.76 -20.36 -2.98
C GLU A 396 14.56 -19.65 -4.07
N GLY A 397 14.36 -18.34 -4.16
CA GLY A 397 15.02 -17.51 -5.16
C GLY A 397 14.02 -17.08 -6.22
N ASN A 398 14.25 -15.90 -6.76
CA ASN A 398 13.31 -15.18 -7.60
C ASN A 398 13.26 -15.60 -9.08
N GLY A 399 13.50 -16.86 -9.41
CA GLY A 399 13.42 -17.36 -10.78
C GLY A 399 14.51 -16.86 -11.74
N ARG A 400 15.56 -16.21 -11.24
CA ARG A 400 16.69 -15.67 -12.03
C ARG A 400 17.65 -16.74 -12.57
N ALA A 401 17.22 -17.94 -12.80
CA ALA A 401 18.12 -19.00 -13.30
C ALA A 401 18.42 -18.87 -14.82
#